data_b4c7e19859d952945af7f2442c5c1d3c
#
_entry.id   b4c7e19859d952945af7f2442c5c1d3c
#
_cell.length_a   1.000
_cell.length_b   1.000
_cell.length_c   1.000
_cell.angle_alpha   90.00
_cell.angle_beta   90.00
_cell.angle_gamma   90.00
#
_symmetry.space_group_name_H-M   'P 1'
#
loop_
_entity.id
_entity.type
_entity.pdbx_description
1 polymer ?
#
loop_
_entity_poly.entity_id
_entity_poly.type
_entity_poly.pdbx_seq_one_letter_code
_entity_poly.pdbx_strand_id
1 'polypeptide(L)'
;PLEGLGEICHRYGVLFYTDATATLGGNTLKTDEWGLDAVTAGLQKCMAGSAGTSPVTLSPAFVDTCRRRQHVEEGVRDAHHVTGPDPVIGSNYFDICMLMDYWGPERLNHHTEATTALYGARECARILCQEGVDRAVARHRLHGDAMLAGITAMGLKPFGDIRHKMNNVLGVVIPEGIDGEKVRAMLLADFGIEIGSSFGPLKGRIWRIGTMGYNARRDCVLLTLAALEAVLSRLGMKLPHGVAL
;
A
#
# COMPACT_ATOMS: atom_id res chain seq x y z
N PRO A 1 0.92 -8.13 -11.70
CA PRO A 1 1.55 -7.21 -12.65
C PRO A 1 0.46 -6.41 -13.36
N LEU A 2 0.69 -5.09 -13.53
CA LEU A 2 -0.25 -4.17 -14.17
C LEU A 2 0.15 -3.86 -15.63
N GLU A 3 1.33 -4.31 -16.02
CA GLU A 3 1.87 -4.13 -17.36
C GLU A 3 0.90 -4.66 -18.44
N GLY A 4 0.63 -3.87 -19.45
CA GLY A 4 -0.29 -4.17 -20.55
C GLY A 4 -1.77 -3.98 -20.24
N LEU A 5 -2.18 -3.86 -18.97
CA LEU A 5 -3.60 -3.65 -18.64
C LEU A 5 -4.11 -2.27 -19.04
N GLY A 6 -3.28 -1.23 -18.91
CA GLY A 6 -3.63 0.12 -19.34
C GLY A 6 -3.93 0.20 -20.84
N GLU A 7 -3.12 -0.45 -21.67
CA GLU A 7 -3.37 -0.52 -23.11
C GLU A 7 -4.73 -1.18 -23.43
N ILE A 8 -5.07 -2.24 -22.70
CA ILE A 8 -6.35 -2.91 -22.87
C ILE A 8 -7.48 -1.97 -22.47
N CYS A 9 -7.38 -1.31 -21.30
CA CYS A 9 -8.39 -0.35 -20.83
C CYS A 9 -8.60 0.76 -21.86
N HIS A 10 -7.53 1.38 -22.35
CA HIS A 10 -7.57 2.47 -23.31
C HIS A 10 -8.17 2.03 -24.65
N ARG A 11 -7.90 0.81 -25.11
CA ARG A 11 -8.50 0.25 -26.33
C ARG A 11 -10.03 0.19 -26.26
N TYR A 12 -10.58 0.02 -25.05
CA TYR A 12 -12.02 0.01 -24.80
C TYR A 12 -12.56 1.35 -24.31
N GLY A 13 -11.77 2.42 -24.30
CA GLY A 13 -12.18 3.74 -23.82
C GLY A 13 -12.43 3.81 -22.33
N VAL A 14 -11.79 2.92 -21.54
CA VAL A 14 -11.94 2.84 -20.07
C VAL A 14 -10.72 3.43 -19.40
N LEU A 15 -10.93 4.29 -18.41
CA LEU A 15 -9.86 4.82 -17.55
C LEU A 15 -9.40 3.75 -16.56
N PHE A 16 -8.08 3.67 -16.35
CA PHE A 16 -7.49 2.69 -15.46
C PHE A 16 -7.02 3.31 -14.13
N TYR A 17 -7.79 3.04 -13.08
CA TYR A 17 -7.45 3.44 -11.70
C TYR A 17 -6.74 2.30 -10.95
N THR A 18 -5.73 2.67 -10.15
CA THR A 18 -5.00 1.74 -9.28
C THR A 18 -4.82 2.30 -7.88
N ASP A 19 -5.18 1.53 -6.87
CA ASP A 19 -4.76 1.76 -5.48
C ASP A 19 -3.36 1.16 -5.26
N ALA A 20 -2.36 2.02 -5.16
CA ALA A 20 -0.97 1.66 -4.90
C ALA A 20 -0.56 1.86 -3.43
N THR A 21 -1.53 1.88 -2.50
CA THR A 21 -1.26 2.12 -1.07
C THR A 21 -0.18 1.21 -0.51
N ALA A 22 -0.21 -0.08 -0.83
CA ALA A 22 0.80 -1.03 -0.39
C ALA A 22 1.94 -1.22 -1.41
N THR A 23 1.91 -0.54 -2.55
CA THR A 23 2.84 -0.74 -3.66
C THR A 23 3.95 0.30 -3.70
N LEU A 24 3.60 1.58 -3.51
CA LEU A 24 4.53 2.70 -3.67
C LEU A 24 5.74 2.58 -2.74
N GLY A 25 6.94 2.55 -3.32
CA GLY A 25 8.21 2.39 -2.62
C GLY A 25 8.59 0.95 -2.26
N GLY A 26 7.67 -0.01 -2.37
CA GLY A 26 7.94 -1.44 -2.05
C GLY A 26 7.89 -2.38 -3.25
N ASN A 27 7.18 -1.99 -4.30
CA ASN A 27 7.06 -2.73 -5.55
C ASN A 27 7.22 -1.78 -6.73
N THR A 28 7.58 -2.32 -7.88
CA THR A 28 7.67 -1.52 -9.12
C THR A 28 6.29 -0.95 -9.45
N LEU A 29 6.26 0.35 -9.74
CA LEU A 29 5.08 1.08 -10.15
C LEU A 29 5.48 2.08 -11.24
N LYS A 30 5.11 1.81 -12.47
CA LYS A 30 5.45 2.61 -13.65
C LYS A 30 4.18 3.23 -14.21
N THR A 31 3.75 4.33 -13.63
CA THR A 31 2.45 4.95 -13.85
C THR A 31 2.22 5.27 -15.33
N ASP A 32 3.16 6.01 -15.94
CA ASP A 32 3.02 6.47 -17.33
C ASP A 32 3.26 5.32 -18.32
N GLU A 33 4.29 4.49 -18.07
CA GLU A 33 4.65 3.39 -18.96
C GLU A 33 3.54 2.32 -19.03
N TRP A 34 2.82 2.09 -17.91
CA TRP A 34 1.72 1.13 -17.86
C TRP A 34 0.34 1.73 -18.18
N GLY A 35 0.29 3.01 -18.54
CA GLY A 35 -0.95 3.71 -18.88
C GLY A 35 -1.96 3.76 -17.73
N LEU A 36 -1.50 4.04 -16.51
CA LEU A 36 -2.39 4.21 -15.35
C LEU A 36 -2.95 5.64 -15.38
N ASP A 37 -4.27 5.77 -15.42
CA ASP A 37 -4.93 7.08 -15.51
C ASP A 37 -5.07 7.78 -14.17
N ALA A 38 -5.25 7.01 -13.11
CA ALA A 38 -5.24 7.53 -11.76
C ALA A 38 -4.59 6.53 -10.81
N VAL A 39 -3.71 7.04 -9.94
CA VAL A 39 -3.08 6.23 -8.90
C VAL A 39 -3.18 6.96 -7.57
N THR A 40 -3.71 6.28 -6.56
CA THR A 40 -3.65 6.72 -5.17
C THR A 40 -2.68 5.84 -4.39
N ALA A 41 -2.02 6.40 -3.39
CA ALA A 41 -1.13 5.65 -2.52
C ALA A 41 -1.27 6.11 -1.06
N GLY A 42 -0.63 5.38 -0.15
CA GLY A 42 -0.65 5.72 1.27
C GLY A 42 0.75 5.75 1.86
N LEU A 43 0.99 6.66 2.80
CA LEU A 43 2.29 6.81 3.45
C LEU A 43 2.56 5.71 4.50
N GLN A 44 1.51 5.16 5.11
CA GLN A 44 1.57 4.22 6.23
C GLN A 44 2.02 2.79 5.87
N LYS A 45 2.42 2.56 4.64
CA LYS A 45 2.94 1.28 4.13
C LYS A 45 4.43 1.38 3.84
N CYS A 46 4.86 1.19 2.61
CA CYS A 46 6.28 1.11 2.29
C CYS A 46 7.02 2.45 2.39
N MET A 47 6.32 3.58 2.41
CA MET A 47 6.91 4.88 2.68
C MET A 47 7.18 5.15 4.19
N ALA A 48 6.72 4.27 5.08
CA ALA A 48 6.94 4.32 6.54
C ALA A 48 6.49 5.61 7.24
N GLY A 49 5.48 6.27 6.70
CA GLY A 49 4.91 7.51 7.26
C GLY A 49 3.63 7.29 8.04
N SER A 50 3.08 8.37 8.56
CA SER A 50 1.76 8.37 9.18
C SER A 50 0.65 8.38 8.13
N ALA A 51 -0.52 7.81 8.48
CA ALA A 51 -1.74 8.03 7.71
C ALA A 51 -2.20 9.50 7.84
N GLY A 52 -3.09 9.96 6.95
CA GLY A 52 -3.71 11.28 7.00
C GLY A 52 -3.45 12.15 5.77
N THR A 53 -2.53 11.74 4.90
CA THR A 53 -2.38 12.32 3.56
C THR A 53 -1.96 11.24 2.57
N SER A 54 -2.29 11.42 1.31
CA SER A 54 -2.11 10.40 0.27
C SER A 54 -1.56 11.02 -1.01
N PRO A 55 -0.45 10.51 -1.54
CA PRO A 55 0.00 10.87 -2.87
C PRO A 55 -1.01 10.42 -3.93
N VAL A 56 -1.25 11.29 -4.91
CA VAL A 56 -2.13 11.02 -6.05
C VAL A 56 -1.43 11.46 -7.33
N THR A 57 -1.54 10.68 -8.38
CA THR A 57 -1.15 11.09 -9.73
C THR A 57 -2.28 10.79 -10.71
N LEU A 58 -2.45 11.65 -11.70
CA LEU A 58 -3.60 11.65 -12.62
C LEU A 58 -3.11 11.88 -14.04
N SER A 59 -3.66 11.12 -15.00
CA SER A 59 -3.46 11.37 -16.43
C SER A 59 -4.26 12.58 -16.90
N PRO A 60 -3.86 13.25 -17.99
CA PRO A 60 -4.69 14.29 -18.60
C PRO A 60 -6.11 13.83 -18.92
N ALA A 61 -6.27 12.60 -19.44
CA ALA A 61 -7.59 12.04 -19.78
C ALA A 61 -8.49 11.88 -18.55
N PHE A 62 -7.90 11.48 -17.40
CA PHE A 62 -8.62 11.40 -16.14
C PHE A 62 -9.05 12.79 -15.65
N VAL A 63 -8.13 13.76 -15.69
CA VAL A 63 -8.42 15.15 -15.29
C VAL A 63 -9.52 15.75 -16.16
N ASP A 64 -9.47 15.56 -17.48
CA ASP A 64 -10.52 16.04 -18.40
C ASP A 64 -11.89 15.43 -18.09
N THR A 65 -11.91 14.16 -17.72
CA THR A 65 -13.15 13.49 -17.31
C THR A 65 -13.69 14.05 -16.00
N CYS A 66 -12.83 14.31 -15.02
CA CYS A 66 -13.22 14.96 -13.77
C CYS A 66 -13.74 16.39 -14.00
N ARG A 67 -13.08 17.16 -14.88
CA ARG A 67 -13.49 18.54 -15.17
C ARG A 67 -14.89 18.64 -15.78
N ARG A 68 -15.31 17.69 -16.59
CA ARG A 68 -16.70 17.65 -17.11
C ARG A 68 -17.74 17.39 -16.02
N ARG A 69 -17.33 16.88 -14.86
CA ARG A 69 -18.17 16.53 -13.70
C ARG A 69 -17.95 17.43 -12.50
N GLN A 70 -17.11 18.43 -12.65
CA GLN A 70 -16.66 19.26 -11.55
C GLN A 70 -17.82 20.09 -10.96
N HIS A 71 -17.85 20.18 -9.63
CA HIS A 71 -18.70 21.15 -8.94
C HIS A 71 -18.19 22.56 -9.20
N VAL A 72 -19.12 23.49 -9.47
CA VAL A 72 -18.81 24.91 -9.64
C VAL A 72 -19.27 25.65 -8.41
N GLU A 73 -18.35 26.27 -7.71
CA GLU A 73 -18.66 27.15 -6.57
C GLU A 73 -18.78 28.59 -7.07
N GLU A 74 -19.93 29.22 -6.80
CA GLU A 74 -20.16 30.62 -7.18
C GLU A 74 -19.10 31.54 -6.53
N GLY A 75 -18.53 32.43 -7.34
CA GLY A 75 -17.51 33.39 -6.91
C GLY A 75 -16.06 32.89 -6.93
N VAL A 76 -15.83 31.61 -7.18
CA VAL A 76 -14.48 31.05 -7.33
C VAL A 76 -14.13 30.79 -8.80
N ARG A 77 -15.12 30.68 -9.67
CA ARG A 77 -14.94 30.47 -11.11
C ARG A 77 -15.77 31.42 -11.97
N ASP A 78 -15.23 31.63 -13.16
CA ASP A 78 -15.87 32.41 -14.21
C ASP A 78 -17.18 31.74 -14.66
N ALA A 79 -18.20 32.60 -14.96
CA ALA A 79 -19.55 32.20 -15.36
C ALA A 79 -19.64 31.37 -16.65
N HIS A 80 -18.52 31.04 -17.30
CA HIS A 80 -18.45 30.30 -18.56
C HIS A 80 -18.20 28.80 -18.38
N HIS A 81 -18.17 28.28 -17.15
CA HIS A 81 -17.99 26.85 -16.95
C HIS A 81 -19.25 26.09 -17.33
N VAL A 82 -19.20 25.39 -18.46
CA VAL A 82 -20.30 24.53 -18.93
C VAL A 82 -20.18 23.18 -18.19
N THR A 83 -21.14 22.89 -17.34
CA THR A 83 -21.34 21.52 -16.84
C THR A 83 -21.77 20.63 -18.03
N GLY A 84 -20.99 19.59 -18.31
CA GLY A 84 -21.37 18.58 -19.31
C GLY A 84 -22.60 17.79 -18.87
N PRO A 85 -23.08 16.85 -19.71
CA PRO A 85 -24.23 15.99 -19.39
C PRO A 85 -23.94 14.98 -18.27
N ASP A 86 -22.71 14.86 -17.84
CA ASP A 86 -22.28 13.89 -16.83
C ASP A 86 -22.74 14.31 -15.42
N PRO A 87 -23.02 13.34 -14.52
CA PRO A 87 -23.35 13.64 -13.14
C PRO A 87 -22.26 14.48 -12.45
N VAL A 88 -22.67 15.55 -11.78
CA VAL A 88 -21.75 16.43 -11.04
C VAL A 88 -21.18 15.69 -9.82
N ILE A 89 -19.91 15.96 -9.51
CA ILE A 89 -19.26 15.48 -8.29
C ILE A 89 -19.96 16.14 -7.08
N GLY A 90 -20.55 15.32 -6.22
CA GLY A 90 -21.40 15.78 -5.11
C GLY A 90 -20.64 16.21 -3.86
N SER A 91 -19.32 16.25 -3.89
CA SER A 91 -18.48 16.61 -2.73
C SER A 91 -17.43 17.64 -3.13
N ASN A 92 -17.48 18.82 -2.53
CA ASN A 92 -16.42 19.81 -2.66
C ASN A 92 -15.06 19.26 -2.16
N TYR A 93 -15.06 18.58 -1.01
CA TYR A 93 -13.83 18.05 -0.40
C TYR A 93 -13.14 16.96 -1.24
N PHE A 94 -13.92 16.13 -1.94
CA PHE A 94 -13.41 15.06 -2.79
C PHE A 94 -13.38 15.41 -4.29
N ASP A 95 -13.59 16.65 -4.66
CA ASP A 95 -13.40 17.11 -6.03
C ASP A 95 -11.92 17.39 -6.28
N ILE A 96 -11.25 16.47 -6.95
CA ILE A 96 -9.81 16.57 -7.23
C ILE A 96 -9.49 17.79 -8.11
N CYS A 97 -10.40 18.18 -8.99
CA CYS A 97 -10.20 19.35 -9.84
C CYS A 97 -10.29 20.64 -9.04
N MET A 98 -11.19 20.73 -8.07
CA MET A 98 -11.21 21.86 -7.14
C MET A 98 -9.92 21.94 -6.33
N LEU A 99 -9.42 20.80 -5.81
CA LEU A 99 -8.13 20.77 -5.11
C LEU A 99 -6.99 21.27 -6.00
N MET A 100 -6.94 20.83 -7.26
CA MET A 100 -5.91 21.26 -8.22
C MET A 100 -5.98 22.77 -8.50
N ASP A 101 -7.19 23.33 -8.61
CA ASP A 101 -7.38 24.76 -8.86
C ASP A 101 -6.97 25.60 -7.63
N TYR A 102 -7.40 25.20 -6.45
CA TYR A 102 -7.04 25.90 -5.20
C TYR A 102 -5.54 25.83 -4.89
N TRP A 103 -4.93 24.68 -5.09
CA TRP A 103 -3.49 24.49 -4.87
C TRP A 103 -2.63 24.86 -6.09
N GLY A 104 -3.23 25.49 -7.09
CA GLY A 104 -2.57 26.01 -8.25
C GLY A 104 -1.66 27.21 -7.97
N PRO A 105 -1.27 27.97 -9.01
CA PRO A 105 -0.33 29.09 -8.88
C PRO A 105 -0.78 30.17 -7.88
N GLU A 106 -2.08 30.36 -7.72
CA GLU A 106 -2.66 31.36 -6.79
C GLU A 106 -2.61 30.95 -5.33
N ARG A 107 -2.37 29.66 -5.04
CA ARG A 107 -2.22 29.11 -3.69
C ARG A 107 -3.39 29.43 -2.77
N LEU A 108 -4.58 29.22 -3.26
CA LEU A 108 -5.80 29.37 -2.48
C LEU A 108 -5.93 28.22 -1.45
N ASN A 109 -6.65 28.49 -0.36
CA ASN A 109 -6.90 27.49 0.68
C ASN A 109 -8.25 26.81 0.44
N HIS A 110 -8.24 25.57 -0.03
CA HIS A 110 -9.45 24.78 -0.26
C HIS A 110 -10.12 24.32 1.04
N HIS A 111 -9.32 23.91 2.01
CA HIS A 111 -9.74 23.46 3.34
C HIS A 111 -8.57 23.58 4.31
N THR A 112 -8.82 23.35 5.60
CA THR A 112 -7.73 23.28 6.58
C THR A 112 -6.97 21.98 6.41
N GLU A 113 -5.80 22.05 5.82
CA GLU A 113 -4.95 20.90 5.55
C GLU A 113 -4.38 20.30 6.84
N ALA A 114 -4.17 18.99 6.84
CA ALA A 114 -3.49 18.27 7.90
C ALA A 114 -1.96 18.55 7.84
N THR A 115 -1.53 19.77 8.22
CA THR A 115 -0.15 20.26 8.02
C THR A 115 0.89 19.35 8.62
N THR A 116 0.66 18.78 9.79
CA THR A 116 1.59 17.80 10.42
C THR A 116 1.75 16.56 9.54
N ALA A 117 0.67 16.05 8.94
CA ALA A 117 0.73 14.92 8.03
C ALA A 117 1.47 15.28 6.73
N LEU A 118 1.32 16.51 6.23
CA LEU A 118 2.06 17.00 5.05
C LEU A 118 3.56 17.13 5.32
N TYR A 119 3.97 17.59 6.49
CA TYR A 119 5.40 17.56 6.89
C TYR A 119 5.92 16.13 6.94
N GLY A 120 5.16 15.19 7.49
CA GLY A 120 5.49 13.76 7.46
C GLY A 120 5.61 13.21 6.04
N ALA A 121 4.67 13.57 5.16
CA ALA A 121 4.70 13.17 3.75
C ALA A 121 5.95 13.69 3.02
N ARG A 122 6.29 14.97 3.24
CA ARG A 122 7.52 15.57 2.68
C ARG A 122 8.77 14.81 3.12
N GLU A 123 8.85 14.43 4.40
CA GLU A 123 9.99 13.70 4.92
C GLU A 123 10.05 12.27 4.36
N CYS A 124 8.93 11.57 4.26
CA CYS A 124 8.86 10.25 3.62
C CYS A 124 9.33 10.31 2.16
N ALA A 125 8.87 11.31 1.40
CA ALA A 125 9.29 11.52 0.02
C ALA A 125 10.79 11.83 -0.07
N ARG A 126 11.30 12.70 0.83
CA ARG A 126 12.73 13.04 0.90
C ARG A 126 13.60 11.80 1.13
N ILE A 127 13.21 10.96 2.10
CA ILE A 127 13.93 9.71 2.43
C ILE A 127 13.89 8.76 1.22
N LEU A 128 12.72 8.55 0.62
CA LEU A 128 12.58 7.69 -0.56
C LEU A 128 13.42 8.19 -1.75
N CYS A 129 13.44 9.50 -1.98
CA CYS A 129 14.27 10.10 -3.03
C CYS A 129 15.78 9.92 -2.73
N GLN A 130 16.20 10.04 -1.48
CA GLN A 130 17.59 9.81 -1.08
C GLN A 130 18.01 8.35 -1.19
N GLU A 131 17.16 7.43 -0.79
CA GLU A 131 17.39 6.00 -0.97
C GLU A 131 17.39 5.63 -2.47
N GLY A 132 16.51 6.23 -3.23
CA GLY A 132 16.17 5.89 -4.62
C GLY A 132 15.09 4.81 -4.68
N VAL A 133 14.07 5.04 -5.53
CA VAL A 133 12.89 4.15 -5.63
C VAL A 133 13.28 2.71 -5.95
N ASP A 134 14.16 2.50 -6.92
CA ASP A 134 14.59 1.14 -7.32
C ASP A 134 15.33 0.43 -6.18
N ARG A 135 16.13 1.15 -5.41
CA ARG A 135 16.84 0.59 -4.24
C ARG A 135 15.85 0.25 -3.12
N ALA A 136 14.85 1.09 -2.89
CA ALA A 136 13.79 0.81 -1.94
C ALA A 136 13.00 -0.44 -2.33
N VAL A 137 12.64 -0.59 -3.62
CA VAL A 137 11.98 -1.79 -4.16
C VAL A 137 12.87 -3.04 -3.99
N ALA A 138 14.16 -2.95 -4.31
CA ALA A 138 15.12 -4.04 -4.14
C ALA A 138 15.26 -4.45 -2.66
N ARG A 139 15.30 -3.47 -1.74
CA ARG A 139 15.33 -3.71 -0.30
C ARG A 139 14.08 -4.45 0.18
N HIS A 140 12.90 -4.03 -0.24
CA HIS A 140 11.65 -4.74 0.11
C HIS A 140 11.64 -6.16 -0.45
N ARG A 141 12.08 -6.35 -1.69
CA ARG A 141 12.19 -7.69 -2.30
C ARG A 141 13.10 -8.60 -1.49
N LEU A 142 14.31 -8.15 -1.18
CA LEU A 142 15.29 -8.92 -0.39
C LEU A 142 14.69 -9.40 0.93
N HIS A 143 14.06 -8.51 1.68
CA HIS A 143 13.52 -8.84 3.00
C HIS A 143 12.23 -9.66 2.93
N GLY A 144 11.40 -9.43 1.91
CA GLY A 144 10.21 -10.25 1.65
C GLY A 144 10.58 -11.68 1.22
N ASP A 145 11.62 -11.83 0.43
CA ASP A 145 12.12 -13.15 0.00
C ASP A 145 12.80 -13.88 1.16
N ALA A 146 13.54 -13.18 2.02
CA ALA A 146 14.09 -13.74 3.25
C ALA A 146 12.98 -14.22 4.21
N MET A 147 11.91 -13.42 4.39
CA MET A 147 10.74 -13.83 5.17
C MET A 147 10.09 -15.10 4.58
N LEU A 148 9.89 -15.15 3.27
CA LEU A 148 9.34 -16.31 2.58
C LEU A 148 10.22 -17.55 2.78
N ALA A 149 11.53 -17.40 2.67
CA ALA A 149 12.48 -18.50 2.86
C ALA A 149 12.40 -19.06 4.29
N GLY A 150 12.42 -18.20 5.31
CA GLY A 150 12.30 -18.61 6.71
C GLY A 150 10.97 -19.30 7.02
N ILE A 151 9.84 -18.74 6.56
CA ILE A 151 8.52 -19.36 6.70
C ILE A 151 8.48 -20.75 6.06
N THR A 152 9.04 -20.88 4.87
CA THR A 152 9.09 -22.16 4.15
C THR A 152 10.00 -23.17 4.85
N ALA A 153 11.17 -22.74 5.34
CA ALA A 153 12.11 -23.57 6.08
C ALA A 153 11.50 -24.13 7.39
N MET A 154 10.65 -23.35 8.06
CA MET A 154 9.86 -23.82 9.21
C MET A 154 8.76 -24.84 8.84
N GLY A 155 8.54 -25.13 7.57
CA GLY A 155 7.46 -26.00 7.11
C GLY A 155 6.09 -25.33 7.07
N LEU A 156 6.02 -24.02 7.24
CA LEU A 156 4.77 -23.28 7.09
C LEU A 156 4.44 -23.05 5.60
N LYS A 157 3.15 -23.05 5.28
CA LYS A 157 2.69 -22.93 3.91
C LYS A 157 2.38 -21.49 3.55
N PRO A 158 3.10 -20.88 2.57
CA PRO A 158 2.70 -19.60 2.01
C PRO A 158 1.32 -19.68 1.34
N PHE A 159 0.55 -18.61 1.45
CA PHE A 159 -0.77 -18.48 0.82
C PHE A 159 -0.68 -17.78 -0.53
N GLY A 160 -1.40 -18.31 -1.51
CA GLY A 160 -1.51 -17.74 -2.85
C GLY A 160 -0.40 -18.18 -3.81
N ASP A 161 -0.34 -17.55 -4.98
CA ASP A 161 0.71 -17.79 -5.97
C ASP A 161 1.96 -16.97 -5.63
N ILE A 162 2.97 -17.62 -5.06
CA ILE A 162 4.21 -16.97 -4.63
C ILE A 162 5.02 -16.34 -5.76
N ARG A 163 4.78 -16.73 -7.02
CA ARG A 163 5.44 -16.14 -8.20
C ARG A 163 4.94 -14.71 -8.47
N HIS A 164 3.74 -14.40 -8.00
CA HIS A 164 3.07 -13.11 -8.21
C HIS A 164 2.76 -12.39 -6.88
N LYS A 165 3.42 -12.79 -5.79
CA LYS A 165 3.29 -12.07 -4.52
C LYS A 165 3.88 -10.66 -4.59
N MET A 166 3.37 -9.76 -3.76
CA MET A 166 4.04 -8.49 -3.49
C MET A 166 5.36 -8.71 -2.74
N ASN A 167 6.32 -7.82 -2.92
CA ASN A 167 7.62 -7.90 -2.22
C ASN A 167 7.48 -7.78 -0.70
N ASN A 168 6.51 -7.03 -0.23
CA ASN A 168 6.41 -6.47 1.12
C ASN A 168 5.29 -7.09 1.97
N VAL A 169 4.59 -8.09 1.46
CA VAL A 169 3.53 -8.79 2.19
C VAL A 169 3.56 -10.29 1.86
N LEU A 170 3.49 -11.11 2.90
CA LEU A 170 3.39 -12.55 2.80
C LEU A 170 2.15 -13.05 3.54
N GLY A 171 1.25 -13.75 2.83
CA GLY A 171 0.21 -14.55 3.45
C GLY A 171 0.78 -15.89 3.89
N VAL A 172 0.43 -16.34 5.09
CA VAL A 172 0.85 -17.62 5.64
C VAL A 172 -0.38 -18.38 6.12
N VAL A 173 -0.56 -19.60 5.64
CA VAL A 173 -1.67 -20.47 6.07
C VAL A 173 -1.47 -20.84 7.54
N ILE A 174 -2.50 -20.63 8.36
CA ILE A 174 -2.49 -21.06 9.76
C ILE A 174 -2.51 -22.59 9.79
N PRO A 175 -1.54 -23.25 10.45
CA PRO A 175 -1.50 -24.70 10.53
C PRO A 175 -2.74 -25.27 11.23
N GLU A 176 -3.15 -26.46 10.81
CA GLU A 176 -4.27 -27.16 11.43
C GLU A 176 -4.00 -27.41 12.94
N GLY A 177 -5.01 -27.20 13.76
CA GLY A 177 -4.90 -27.32 15.23
C GLY A 177 -4.23 -26.15 15.94
N ILE A 178 -3.74 -25.14 15.22
CA ILE A 178 -3.18 -23.92 15.81
C ILE A 178 -4.23 -22.80 15.86
N ASP A 179 -4.41 -22.22 17.04
CA ASP A 179 -5.21 -21.01 17.22
C ASP A 179 -4.40 -19.78 16.75
N GLY A 180 -4.76 -19.27 15.56
CA GLY A 180 -4.07 -18.16 14.93
C GLY A 180 -4.14 -16.84 15.71
N GLU A 181 -5.22 -16.58 16.45
CA GLU A 181 -5.34 -15.38 17.28
C GLU A 181 -4.50 -15.50 18.55
N LYS A 182 -4.40 -16.69 19.13
CA LYS A 182 -3.50 -16.94 20.26
C LYS A 182 -2.03 -16.73 19.86
N VAL A 183 -1.63 -17.16 18.65
CA VAL A 183 -0.28 -16.87 18.12
C VAL A 183 -0.03 -15.37 18.02
N ARG A 184 -0.97 -14.61 17.47
CA ARG A 184 -0.88 -13.14 17.37
C ARG A 184 -0.76 -12.47 18.74
N ALA A 185 -1.60 -12.87 19.67
CA ALA A 185 -1.57 -12.35 21.05
C ALA A 185 -0.23 -12.62 21.74
N MET A 186 0.33 -13.82 21.60
CA MET A 186 1.64 -14.17 22.16
C MET A 186 2.79 -13.42 21.49
N LEU A 187 2.77 -13.26 20.16
CA LEU A 187 3.77 -12.46 19.44
C LEU A 187 3.77 -11.01 19.93
N LEU A 188 2.60 -10.43 20.13
CA LEU A 188 2.48 -9.06 20.63
C LEU A 188 2.94 -8.95 22.08
N ALA A 189 2.46 -9.84 22.96
CA ALA A 189 2.74 -9.76 24.39
C ALA A 189 4.20 -10.06 24.75
N ASP A 190 4.79 -11.08 24.12
CA ASP A 190 6.12 -11.59 24.52
C ASP A 190 7.26 -10.94 23.69
N PHE A 191 6.98 -10.49 22.48
CA PHE A 191 8.01 -9.99 21.55
C PHE A 191 7.73 -8.59 21.01
N GLY A 192 6.57 -7.98 21.32
CA GLY A 192 6.18 -6.67 20.76
C GLY A 192 5.95 -6.68 19.25
N ILE A 193 5.63 -7.85 18.68
CA ILE A 193 5.43 -8.03 17.24
C ILE A 193 3.95 -8.22 16.94
N GLU A 194 3.40 -7.35 16.10
CA GLU A 194 2.04 -7.50 15.60
C GLU A 194 2.07 -7.99 14.15
N ILE A 195 1.39 -9.10 13.86
CA ILE A 195 1.12 -9.59 12.52
C ILE A 195 -0.37 -9.48 12.20
N GLY A 196 -0.70 -9.29 10.92
CA GLY A 196 -2.08 -9.10 10.50
C GLY A 196 -2.89 -10.40 10.45
N SER A 197 -4.17 -10.31 10.78
CA SER A 197 -5.17 -11.32 10.45
C SER A 197 -5.74 -11.08 9.05
N SER A 198 -6.73 -11.87 8.63
CA SER A 198 -7.43 -11.71 7.36
C SER A 198 -8.93 -11.51 7.57
N PHE A 199 -9.64 -11.22 6.47
CA PHE A 199 -11.06 -10.89 6.46
C PHE A 199 -11.84 -11.84 5.54
N GLY A 200 -13.19 -11.76 5.64
CA GLY A 200 -14.10 -12.52 4.81
C GLY A 200 -13.81 -14.02 4.84
N PRO A 201 -13.77 -14.71 3.71
CA PRO A 201 -13.56 -16.17 3.66
C PRO A 201 -12.21 -16.65 4.21
N LEU A 202 -11.24 -15.73 4.35
CA LEU A 202 -9.90 -16.05 4.85
C LEU A 202 -9.73 -15.72 6.34
N LYS A 203 -10.75 -15.19 7.01
CA LYS A 203 -10.71 -14.91 8.46
C LYS A 203 -10.37 -16.18 9.24
N GLY A 204 -9.34 -16.10 10.09
CA GLY A 204 -8.86 -17.23 10.89
C GLY A 204 -8.16 -18.33 10.09
N ARG A 205 -7.88 -18.14 8.79
CA ARG A 205 -7.24 -19.14 7.92
C ARG A 205 -5.82 -18.77 7.52
N ILE A 206 -5.49 -17.49 7.51
CA ILE A 206 -4.16 -16.99 7.18
C ILE A 206 -3.75 -15.85 8.10
N TRP A 207 -2.44 -15.76 8.33
CA TRP A 207 -1.78 -14.54 8.79
C TRP A 207 -1.27 -13.75 7.60
N ARG A 208 -1.09 -12.44 7.81
CA ARG A 208 -0.38 -11.56 6.88
C ARG A 208 0.82 -10.96 7.59
N ILE A 209 2.01 -11.22 7.07
CA ILE A 209 3.27 -10.71 7.60
C ILE A 209 3.76 -9.63 6.65
N GLY A 210 3.93 -8.40 7.17
CA GLY A 210 4.39 -7.26 6.40
C GLY A 210 5.87 -6.98 6.63
N THR A 211 6.64 -6.91 5.55
CA THR A 211 8.01 -6.40 5.52
C THR A 211 8.01 -5.05 4.81
N MET A 212 7.37 -4.05 5.44
CA MET A 212 7.05 -2.77 4.81
C MET A 212 7.85 -1.62 5.42
N GLY A 213 8.31 -0.70 4.57
CA GLY A 213 8.92 0.54 4.98
C GLY A 213 10.14 0.33 5.89
N TYR A 214 10.07 0.86 7.10
CA TYR A 214 11.12 0.70 8.10
C TYR A 214 11.33 -0.75 8.56
N ASN A 215 10.30 -1.61 8.47
CA ASN A 215 10.39 -3.02 8.85
C ASN A 215 11.00 -3.91 7.75
N ALA A 216 11.26 -3.39 6.55
CA ALA A 216 12.02 -4.10 5.52
C ALA A 216 13.53 -4.05 5.86
N ARG A 217 13.92 -4.72 6.96
CA ARG A 217 15.26 -4.76 7.54
C ARG A 217 15.59 -6.17 8.04
N ARG A 218 16.88 -6.49 8.03
CA ARG A 218 17.39 -7.79 8.44
C ARG A 218 16.98 -8.17 9.87
N ASP A 219 17.17 -7.27 10.82
CA ASP A 219 16.86 -7.49 12.23
C ASP A 219 15.35 -7.74 12.46
N CYS A 220 14.47 -6.98 11.78
CA CYS A 220 13.02 -7.17 11.87
C CYS A 220 12.59 -8.53 11.31
N VAL A 221 13.16 -8.96 10.19
CA VAL A 221 12.86 -10.27 9.59
C VAL A 221 13.30 -11.39 10.51
N LEU A 222 14.56 -11.37 10.96
CA LEU A 222 15.11 -12.42 11.82
C LEU A 222 14.37 -12.51 13.15
N LEU A 223 14.10 -11.36 13.78
CA LEU A 223 13.33 -11.33 15.04
C LEU A 223 11.90 -11.90 14.85
N THR A 224 11.23 -11.55 13.75
CA THR A 224 9.88 -12.06 13.48
C THR A 224 9.88 -13.57 13.27
N LEU A 225 10.84 -14.10 12.53
CA LEU A 225 10.99 -15.54 12.30
C LEU A 225 11.29 -16.29 13.60
N ALA A 226 12.25 -15.81 14.39
CA ALA A 226 12.61 -16.43 15.69
C ALA A 226 11.42 -16.39 16.68
N ALA A 227 10.71 -15.27 16.77
CA ALA A 227 9.54 -15.14 17.62
C ALA A 227 8.40 -16.08 17.19
N LEU A 228 8.14 -16.19 15.88
CA LEU A 228 7.12 -17.09 15.37
C LEU A 228 7.48 -18.56 15.64
N GLU A 229 8.74 -18.96 15.44
CA GLU A 229 9.24 -20.30 15.80
C GLU A 229 9.03 -20.60 17.28
N ALA A 230 9.42 -19.66 18.15
CA ALA A 230 9.27 -19.81 19.60
C ALA A 230 7.80 -19.94 20.03
N VAL A 231 6.90 -19.12 19.48
CA VAL A 231 5.47 -19.16 19.82
C VAL A 231 4.81 -20.46 19.34
N LEU A 232 5.07 -20.86 18.09
CA LEU A 232 4.51 -22.11 17.54
C LEU A 232 5.02 -23.34 18.29
N SER A 233 6.30 -23.37 18.66
CA SER A 233 6.88 -24.45 19.48
C SER A 233 6.22 -24.54 20.86
N ARG A 234 5.98 -23.41 21.54
CA ARG A 234 5.25 -23.36 22.83
C ARG A 234 3.80 -23.86 22.70
N LEU A 235 3.20 -23.72 21.53
CA LEU A 235 1.86 -24.24 21.23
C LEU A 235 1.85 -25.70 20.80
N GLY A 236 3.00 -26.38 20.88
CA GLY A 236 3.13 -27.81 20.63
C GLY A 236 3.40 -28.17 19.17
N MET A 237 3.61 -27.19 18.29
CA MET A 237 3.97 -27.46 16.90
C MET A 237 5.42 -27.96 16.84
N LYS A 238 5.65 -29.11 16.17
CA LYS A 238 7.00 -29.62 15.93
C LYS A 238 7.58 -28.91 14.72
N LEU A 239 8.57 -28.07 14.96
CA LEU A 239 9.28 -27.32 13.93
C LEU A 239 10.75 -27.74 13.91
N PRO A 240 11.42 -27.70 12.76
CA PRO A 240 12.88 -27.72 12.72
C PRO A 240 13.42 -26.45 13.43
N HIS A 241 14.26 -26.63 14.43
CA HIS A 241 14.77 -25.49 15.21
C HIS A 241 15.93 -24.77 14.50
N GLY A 242 15.89 -23.45 14.52
CA GLY A 242 16.95 -22.59 14.00
C GLY A 242 17.10 -22.58 12.48
N VAL A 243 16.19 -23.21 11.75
CA VAL A 243 16.30 -23.31 10.27
C VAL A 243 15.83 -22.04 9.54
N ALA A 244 15.16 -21.16 10.26
CA ALA A 244 14.65 -19.89 9.72
C ALA A 244 15.66 -18.73 9.86
N LEU A 245 16.75 -18.94 10.55
CA LEU A 245 17.81 -17.96 10.82
C LEU A 245 19.05 -18.27 10.01
#